data_41f8e8434a1d3f4ead32c45ce95f4cbe
#
_entry.id   41f8e8434a1d3f4ead32c45ce95f4cbe
#
_cell.length_a   1.000
_cell.length_b   1.000
_cell.length_c   1.000
_cell.angle_alpha   90.00
_cell.angle_beta   90.00
_cell.angle_gamma   90.00
#
_symmetry.space_group_name_H-M   'P 1'
#
loop_
_entity.id
_entity.type
_entity.pdbx_description
1 polymer ?
#
loop_
_entity_poly.entity_id
_entity_poly.type
_entity_poly.pdbx_seq_one_letter_code
_entity_poly.pdbx_strand_id
1 'polypeptide(L)'
;MSEILKLEPEAIWRNFHLLNQVPRPSGHLEKIQQFLLNWAKEHHIESRLDNAGNVLMYKAASPGMEDRKVVTLQGHMDMVPQKTPDSQHNFETDPIETWIDGEWVRARNTTLGADDGMAVATIMAIFEDDSLCHGPLEAFITADEETTMYGVDHMEDGLLKGDILLNLDNETHGELMVGSAGGVNLTAELEFKTVAPEADDKAVRIVLHGLRGGHSGLEINEGRANANKNLARVVADAIANFEARLAEWKGGNMRNAIPREAEAVLTLPAENVAALKEAVETEWQRDLVDE
;
A
#
# COMPACT_ATOMS: atom_id res chain seq x y z
N MET A 1 5.40 -11.82 26.48
CA MET A 1 5.32 -10.35 26.33
C MET A 1 6.11 -9.99 25.09
N SER A 2 5.57 -9.20 24.19
CA SER A 2 6.27 -8.79 22.96
C SER A 2 7.52 -7.98 23.31
N GLU A 3 8.63 -8.23 22.62
CA GLU A 3 9.90 -7.56 22.90
C GLU A 3 9.87 -6.06 22.54
N ILE A 4 9.02 -5.66 21.58
CA ILE A 4 8.88 -4.25 21.18
C ILE A 4 8.35 -3.35 22.30
N LEU A 5 7.70 -3.91 23.33
CA LEU A 5 7.26 -3.16 24.51
C LEU A 5 8.39 -2.63 25.40
N LYS A 6 9.64 -2.99 25.09
CA LYS A 6 10.84 -2.51 25.81
C LYS A 6 11.56 -1.40 25.05
N LEU A 7 11.05 -1.01 23.86
CA LEU A 7 11.64 0.02 23.03
C LEU A 7 11.22 1.42 23.49
N GLU A 8 12.08 2.39 23.22
CA GLU A 8 11.80 3.80 23.49
C GLU A 8 11.51 4.57 22.18
N PRO A 9 10.57 5.52 22.19
CA PRO A 9 9.71 5.94 23.32
C PRO A 9 8.62 4.91 23.66
N GLU A 10 8.53 4.54 24.94
CA GLU A 10 7.65 3.46 25.41
C GLU A 10 6.19 3.61 24.96
N ALA A 11 5.64 4.82 25.06
CA ALA A 11 4.23 5.07 24.71
C ALA A 11 3.95 4.76 23.24
N ILE A 12 4.84 5.14 22.31
CA ILE A 12 4.69 4.88 20.88
C ILE A 12 4.71 3.38 20.59
N TRP A 13 5.70 2.65 21.13
CA TRP A 13 5.82 1.21 20.89
C TRP A 13 4.71 0.40 21.54
N ARG A 14 4.23 0.83 22.72
CA ARG A 14 3.05 0.24 23.36
C ARG A 14 1.80 0.41 22.49
N ASN A 15 1.55 1.61 21.97
CA ASN A 15 0.40 1.87 21.12
C ASN A 15 0.52 1.14 19.76
N PHE A 16 1.71 1.09 19.18
CA PHE A 16 1.95 0.30 17.97
C PHE A 16 1.72 -1.19 18.21
N HIS A 17 2.13 -1.72 19.37
CA HIS A 17 1.81 -3.10 19.73
C HIS A 17 0.30 -3.32 19.84
N LEU A 18 -0.44 -2.42 20.46
CA LEU A 18 -1.91 -2.51 20.57
C LEU A 18 -2.58 -2.49 19.19
N LEU A 19 -2.16 -1.60 18.30
CA LEU A 19 -2.66 -1.55 16.91
C LEU A 19 -2.42 -2.87 16.17
N ASN A 20 -1.26 -3.48 16.34
CA ASN A 20 -0.93 -4.76 15.72
C ASN A 20 -1.70 -5.97 16.29
N GLN A 21 -2.39 -5.82 17.43
CA GLN A 21 -3.32 -6.83 17.92
C GLN A 21 -4.69 -6.74 17.25
N VAL A 22 -4.97 -5.66 16.50
CA VAL A 22 -6.24 -5.41 15.84
C VAL A 22 -6.09 -5.56 14.34
N PRO A 23 -6.80 -6.51 13.70
CA PRO A 23 -6.86 -6.61 12.25
C PRO A 23 -7.35 -5.31 11.60
N ARG A 24 -6.57 -4.80 10.62
CA ARG A 24 -6.83 -3.53 9.93
C ARG A 24 -6.42 -3.52 8.44
N PRO A 25 -6.65 -4.63 7.69
CA PRO A 25 -6.34 -4.61 6.27
C PRO A 25 -7.26 -3.63 5.55
N SER A 26 -6.75 -2.95 4.53
CA SER A 26 -7.54 -2.05 3.69
C SER A 26 -8.82 -2.72 3.21
N GLY A 27 -9.94 -2.00 3.25
CA GLY A 27 -11.29 -2.50 2.95
C GLY A 27 -12.03 -3.20 4.09
N HIS A 28 -11.39 -3.45 5.25
CA HIS A 28 -11.98 -4.13 6.41
C HIS A 28 -11.59 -3.42 7.71
N LEU A 29 -12.13 -2.23 7.94
CA LEU A 29 -11.66 -1.29 8.98
C LEU A 29 -12.51 -1.26 10.25
N GLU A 30 -13.64 -1.95 10.30
CA GLU A 30 -14.60 -1.85 11.42
C GLU A 30 -13.95 -2.18 12.78
N LYS A 31 -13.01 -3.13 12.80
CA LYS A 31 -12.33 -3.53 14.04
C LYS A 31 -11.40 -2.44 14.56
N ILE A 32 -10.60 -1.85 13.67
CA ILE A 32 -9.67 -0.79 14.06
C ILE A 32 -10.41 0.51 14.39
N GLN A 33 -11.46 0.85 13.66
CA GLN A 33 -12.33 1.99 13.97
C GLN A 33 -12.91 1.86 15.38
N GLN A 34 -13.50 0.70 15.70
CA GLN A 34 -14.06 0.45 17.01
C GLN A 34 -13.00 0.46 18.12
N PHE A 35 -11.82 -0.09 17.83
CA PHE A 35 -10.68 -0.05 18.76
C PHE A 35 -10.28 1.40 19.08
N LEU A 36 -10.07 2.23 18.07
CA LEU A 36 -9.66 3.64 18.24
C LEU A 36 -10.70 4.44 19.01
N LEU A 37 -11.98 4.26 18.73
CA LEU A 37 -13.07 4.92 19.46
C LEU A 37 -13.14 4.48 20.93
N ASN A 38 -12.97 3.19 21.20
CA ASN A 38 -12.93 2.65 22.55
C ASN A 38 -11.72 3.15 23.32
N TRP A 39 -10.55 3.13 22.69
CA TRP A 39 -9.32 3.65 23.27
C TRP A 39 -9.46 5.14 23.62
N ALA A 40 -9.98 5.96 22.71
CA ALA A 40 -10.22 7.37 22.97
C ALA A 40 -11.17 7.58 24.17
N LYS A 41 -12.24 6.78 24.24
CA LYS A 41 -13.19 6.82 25.36
C LYS A 41 -12.53 6.45 26.70
N GLU A 42 -11.68 5.44 26.73
CA GLU A 42 -10.94 5.01 27.93
C GLU A 42 -9.97 6.09 28.44
N HIS A 43 -9.43 6.90 27.50
CA HIS A 43 -8.55 8.03 27.81
C HIS A 43 -9.29 9.37 27.93
N HIS A 44 -10.62 9.35 27.99
CA HIS A 44 -11.47 10.55 28.12
C HIS A 44 -11.28 11.57 26.97
N ILE A 45 -10.93 11.09 25.78
CA ILE A 45 -10.72 11.87 24.56
C ILE A 45 -12.03 11.90 23.77
N GLU A 46 -12.48 13.09 23.38
CA GLU A 46 -13.63 13.25 22.49
C GLU A 46 -13.28 12.66 21.12
N SER A 47 -14.15 11.77 20.59
CA SER A 47 -13.90 11.12 19.31
C SER A 47 -15.19 10.80 18.57
N ARG A 48 -15.10 10.70 17.24
CA ARG A 48 -16.21 10.27 16.38
C ARG A 48 -15.71 9.66 15.08
N LEU A 49 -16.57 8.90 14.40
CA LEU A 49 -16.43 8.60 12.98
C LEU A 49 -17.09 9.69 12.14
N ASP A 50 -16.53 9.98 10.97
CA ASP A 50 -17.23 10.71 9.92
C ASP A 50 -17.98 9.75 8.99
N ASN A 51 -18.63 10.30 7.94
CA ASN A 51 -19.40 9.52 6.98
C ASN A 51 -18.52 8.66 6.04
N ALA A 52 -17.24 8.97 5.93
CA ALA A 52 -16.26 8.24 5.13
C ALA A 52 -15.54 7.14 5.93
N GLY A 53 -15.82 7.03 7.23
CA GLY A 53 -15.19 6.06 8.12
C GLY A 53 -13.87 6.51 8.72
N ASN A 54 -13.50 7.79 8.58
CA ASN A 54 -12.35 8.35 9.26
C ASN A 54 -12.63 8.52 10.76
N VAL A 55 -11.59 8.32 11.59
CA VAL A 55 -11.67 8.59 13.03
C VAL A 55 -11.13 9.97 13.31
N LEU A 56 -11.94 10.81 13.97
CA LEU A 56 -11.54 12.10 14.48
C LEU A 56 -11.42 12.04 16.01
N MET A 57 -10.39 12.69 16.55
CA MET A 57 -10.21 12.88 17.99
C MET A 57 -9.89 14.34 18.28
N TYR A 58 -10.31 14.85 19.45
CA TYR A 58 -10.10 16.23 19.86
C TYR A 58 -9.50 16.28 21.27
N LYS A 59 -8.43 17.07 21.44
CA LYS A 59 -7.82 17.33 22.74
C LYS A 59 -7.79 18.84 22.99
N ALA A 60 -8.37 19.28 24.10
CA ALA A 60 -8.35 20.68 24.50
C ALA A 60 -6.91 21.15 24.74
N ALA A 61 -6.67 22.46 24.56
CA ALA A 61 -5.39 23.06 24.86
C ALA A 61 -4.98 22.88 26.32
N SER A 62 -3.68 22.81 26.57
CA SER A 62 -3.13 22.94 27.91
C SER A 62 -3.45 24.32 28.49
N PRO A 63 -3.62 24.46 29.83
CA PRO A 63 -3.94 25.72 30.47
C PRO A 63 -2.98 26.86 30.03
N GLY A 64 -3.54 27.97 29.53
CA GLY A 64 -2.77 29.12 29.00
C GLY A 64 -2.31 28.99 27.56
N MET A 65 -2.75 27.94 26.83
CA MET A 65 -2.44 27.73 25.42
C MET A 65 -3.69 27.75 24.52
N GLU A 66 -4.81 28.23 25.02
CA GLU A 66 -6.11 28.20 24.34
C GLU A 66 -6.17 29.12 23.12
N ASP A 67 -5.31 30.12 23.07
CA ASP A 67 -5.19 31.09 21.97
C ASP A 67 -4.26 30.61 20.83
N ARG A 68 -3.68 29.44 20.98
CA ARG A 68 -2.79 28.85 19.96
C ARG A 68 -3.61 28.30 18.81
N LYS A 69 -2.94 28.23 17.63
CA LYS A 69 -3.51 27.61 16.45
C LYS A 69 -3.86 26.15 16.72
N VAL A 70 -4.95 25.70 16.13
CA VAL A 70 -5.31 24.28 16.15
C VAL A 70 -4.37 23.51 15.25
N VAL A 71 -3.82 22.41 15.74
CA VAL A 71 -2.95 21.52 14.96
C VAL A 71 -3.69 20.20 14.73
N THR A 72 -3.86 19.84 13.46
CA THR A 72 -4.37 18.53 13.06
C THR A 72 -3.19 17.59 12.79
N LEU A 73 -3.15 16.46 13.49
CA LEU A 73 -2.24 15.35 13.25
C LEU A 73 -2.95 14.34 12.36
N GLN A 74 -2.33 13.96 11.22
CA GLN A 74 -2.96 13.05 10.27
C GLN A 74 -2.08 11.83 10.00
N GLY A 75 -2.72 10.68 9.89
CA GLY A 75 -2.17 9.40 9.47
C GLY A 75 -3.31 8.48 9.03
N HIS A 76 -3.00 7.29 8.48
CA HIS A 76 -4.04 6.34 8.08
C HIS A 76 -4.06 5.07 8.95
N MET A 77 -5.28 4.50 9.12
CA MET A 77 -5.47 3.36 10.02
C MET A 77 -5.30 1.99 9.34
N ASP A 78 -5.45 1.92 8.04
CA ASP A 78 -5.33 0.69 7.27
C ASP A 78 -3.88 0.27 7.02
N MET A 79 -3.70 -0.90 6.47
CA MET A 79 -2.39 -1.43 6.05
C MET A 79 -2.54 -2.36 4.86
N VAL A 80 -1.51 -2.42 4.02
CA VAL A 80 -1.38 -3.38 2.92
C VAL A 80 -1.32 -4.81 3.46
N PRO A 81 -2.26 -5.72 3.11
CA PRO A 81 -2.29 -7.09 3.59
C PRO A 81 -1.50 -8.04 2.66
N GLN A 82 -0.17 -8.08 2.81
CA GLN A 82 0.69 -9.00 2.05
C GLN A 82 1.38 -10.00 2.97
N LYS A 83 1.52 -11.25 2.49
CA LYS A 83 2.16 -12.34 3.22
C LYS A 83 2.96 -13.25 2.30
N THR A 84 3.89 -14.03 2.88
CA THR A 84 4.62 -15.04 2.12
C THR A 84 3.67 -16.18 1.68
N PRO A 85 3.96 -16.88 0.56
CA PRO A 85 3.06 -17.90 0.00
C PRO A 85 2.74 -19.07 0.95
N ASP A 86 3.64 -19.38 1.87
CA ASP A 86 3.52 -20.45 2.87
C ASP A 86 2.81 -20.01 4.16
N SER A 87 2.58 -18.70 4.32
CA SER A 87 1.92 -18.15 5.51
C SER A 87 0.42 -18.49 5.53
N GLN A 88 -0.06 -18.97 6.69
CA GLN A 88 -1.48 -19.23 6.94
C GLN A 88 -2.20 -18.03 7.57
N HIS A 89 -1.49 -16.90 7.78
CA HIS A 89 -2.04 -15.71 8.41
C HIS A 89 -3.30 -15.21 7.70
N ASN A 90 -4.32 -14.85 8.44
CA ASN A 90 -5.54 -14.21 7.96
C ASN A 90 -5.61 -12.77 8.49
N PHE A 91 -5.41 -11.80 7.60
CA PHE A 91 -5.40 -10.38 7.96
C PHE A 91 -6.71 -9.85 8.54
N GLU A 92 -7.84 -10.54 8.32
CA GLU A 92 -9.12 -10.14 8.89
C GLU A 92 -9.32 -10.62 10.34
N THR A 93 -8.54 -11.60 10.80
CA THR A 93 -8.75 -12.23 12.12
C THR A 93 -7.52 -12.27 13.00
N ASP A 94 -6.34 -12.33 12.43
CA ASP A 94 -5.13 -12.63 13.17
C ASP A 94 -4.32 -11.36 13.47
N PRO A 95 -3.69 -11.26 14.64
CA PRO A 95 -2.80 -10.16 14.98
C PRO A 95 -1.48 -10.28 14.24
N ILE A 96 -0.82 -9.13 13.98
CA ILE A 96 0.52 -9.10 13.41
C ILE A 96 1.55 -9.49 14.48
N GLU A 97 2.28 -10.56 14.23
CA GLU A 97 3.37 -11.01 15.10
C GLU A 97 4.66 -10.23 14.81
N THR A 98 5.03 -9.36 15.75
CA THR A 98 6.25 -8.55 15.66
C THR A 98 7.43 -9.19 16.41
N TRP A 99 8.65 -8.95 15.89
CA TRP A 99 9.90 -9.37 16.54
C TRP A 99 11.03 -8.38 16.24
N ILE A 100 12.09 -8.38 17.06
CA ILE A 100 13.26 -7.54 16.88
C ILE A 100 14.34 -8.30 16.12
N ASP A 101 14.80 -7.72 15.02
CA ASP A 101 15.88 -8.22 14.17
C ASP A 101 17.03 -7.21 14.14
N GLY A 102 17.94 -7.28 15.10
CA GLY A 102 19.00 -6.29 15.26
C GLY A 102 18.43 -4.91 15.58
N GLU A 103 18.58 -3.98 14.66
CA GLU A 103 18.06 -2.59 14.76
C GLU A 103 16.65 -2.42 14.17
N TRP A 104 16.05 -3.50 13.70
CA TRP A 104 14.75 -3.47 12.99
C TRP A 104 13.66 -4.17 13.78
N VAL A 105 12.46 -3.62 13.72
CA VAL A 105 11.23 -4.33 14.06
C VAL A 105 10.64 -4.91 12.78
N ARG A 106 10.33 -6.20 12.80
CA ARG A 106 9.78 -6.94 11.66
C ARG A 106 8.52 -7.69 12.02
N ALA A 107 7.72 -8.04 11.01
CA ALA A 107 6.60 -8.98 11.12
C ALA A 107 6.99 -10.38 10.61
N ARG A 108 6.34 -11.41 11.17
CA ARG A 108 6.56 -12.81 10.74
C ARG A 108 5.73 -13.14 9.52
N ASN A 109 6.41 -13.27 8.37
CA ASN A 109 5.81 -13.73 7.10
C ASN A 109 4.62 -12.88 6.60
N THR A 110 4.51 -11.64 7.09
CA THR A 110 3.50 -10.67 6.68
C THR A 110 4.11 -9.27 6.54
N THR A 111 3.36 -8.33 5.96
CA THR A 111 3.60 -6.90 6.11
C THR A 111 3.48 -6.51 7.59
N LEU A 112 4.22 -5.49 8.02
CA LEU A 112 4.27 -5.01 9.42
C LEU A 112 3.16 -4.01 9.74
N GLY A 113 2.76 -3.19 8.75
CA GLY A 113 1.84 -2.08 8.93
C GLY A 113 2.44 -0.93 9.75
N ALA A 114 3.77 -0.71 9.66
CA ALA A 114 4.40 0.48 10.23
C ALA A 114 3.96 1.74 9.50
N ASP A 115 3.81 1.63 8.21
CA ASP A 115 3.05 2.50 7.32
C ASP A 115 1.56 2.13 7.44
N ASP A 116 0.67 2.95 8.02
CA ASP A 116 1.02 4.16 8.79
C ASP A 116 0.67 4.00 10.28
N GLY A 117 0.77 2.74 10.77
CA GLY A 117 0.54 2.41 12.17
C GLY A 117 1.46 3.14 13.14
N MET A 118 2.66 3.57 12.71
CA MET A 118 3.56 4.35 13.56
C MET A 118 3.07 5.78 13.76
N ALA A 119 2.48 6.41 12.75
CA ALA A 119 1.83 7.71 12.92
C ALA A 119 0.63 7.60 13.85
N VAL A 120 -0.24 6.61 13.63
CA VAL A 120 -1.41 6.39 14.51
C VAL A 120 -0.96 6.15 15.95
N ALA A 121 0.06 5.33 16.18
CA ALA A 121 0.64 5.09 17.51
C ALA A 121 1.22 6.36 18.13
N THR A 122 1.84 7.23 17.32
CA THR A 122 2.38 8.52 17.77
C THR A 122 1.26 9.50 18.12
N ILE A 123 0.19 9.56 17.32
CA ILE A 123 -1.02 10.34 17.63
C ILE A 123 -1.60 9.88 18.97
N MET A 124 -1.80 8.58 19.16
CA MET A 124 -2.28 8.02 20.42
C MET A 124 -1.39 8.43 21.59
N ALA A 125 -0.07 8.30 21.46
CA ALA A 125 0.88 8.68 22.52
C ALA A 125 0.81 10.16 22.88
N ILE A 126 0.64 11.07 21.90
CA ILE A 126 0.46 12.52 22.14
C ILE A 126 -0.87 12.79 22.83
N PHE A 127 -1.93 12.08 22.44
CA PHE A 127 -3.27 12.31 22.98
C PHE A 127 -3.44 11.76 24.41
N GLU A 128 -2.75 10.71 24.81
CA GLU A 128 -2.80 10.19 26.17
C GLU A 128 -1.86 10.91 27.16
N ASP A 129 -0.87 11.68 26.65
CA ASP A 129 0.12 12.36 27.51
C ASP A 129 -0.39 13.74 27.97
N ASP A 130 -0.79 13.82 29.23
CA ASP A 130 -1.24 15.07 29.85
C ASP A 130 -0.07 15.98 30.30
N SER A 131 1.17 15.52 30.20
CA SER A 131 2.34 16.33 30.55
C SER A 131 2.80 17.26 29.43
N LEU A 132 2.40 17.00 28.19
CA LEU A 132 2.73 17.82 27.04
C LEU A 132 2.01 19.17 27.09
N CYS A 133 2.75 20.25 26.81
CA CYS A 133 2.19 21.59 26.69
C CYS A 133 1.86 21.88 25.22
N HIS A 134 0.58 22.02 24.89
CA HIS A 134 0.10 22.16 23.51
C HIS A 134 -1.12 23.09 23.41
N GLY A 135 -1.32 23.69 22.23
CA GLY A 135 -2.58 24.31 21.81
C GLY A 135 -3.68 23.26 21.58
N PRO A 136 -4.88 23.62 21.09
CA PRO A 136 -5.88 22.64 20.77
C PRO A 136 -5.36 21.66 19.70
N LEU A 137 -5.59 20.36 19.91
CA LEU A 137 -5.20 19.31 18.99
C LEU A 137 -6.41 18.62 18.37
N GLU A 138 -6.26 18.24 17.12
CA GLU A 138 -7.18 17.43 16.37
C GLU A 138 -6.41 16.26 15.74
N ALA A 139 -6.94 15.05 15.83
CA ALA A 139 -6.43 13.90 15.09
C ALA A 139 -7.38 13.58 13.95
N PHE A 140 -6.84 13.32 12.77
CA PHE A 140 -7.56 12.87 11.59
C PHE A 140 -6.93 11.57 11.11
N ILE A 141 -7.51 10.43 11.51
CA ILE A 141 -7.02 9.10 11.18
C ILE A 141 -7.86 8.56 10.05
N THR A 142 -7.30 8.52 8.85
CA THR A 142 -8.01 8.27 7.60
C THR A 142 -8.21 6.79 7.30
N ALA A 143 -9.23 6.50 6.50
CA ALA A 143 -9.65 5.18 6.08
C ALA A 143 -9.21 4.88 4.64
N ASP A 144 -8.80 3.63 4.36
CA ASP A 144 -8.53 3.09 3.02
C ASP A 144 -7.57 3.94 2.16
N GLU A 145 -6.49 4.44 2.76
CA GLU A 145 -5.44 5.18 2.07
C GLU A 145 -4.78 4.31 1.00
N GLU A 146 -4.34 3.12 1.38
CA GLU A 146 -3.51 2.18 0.60
C GLU A 146 -4.19 1.62 -0.67
N THR A 147 -5.49 1.81 -0.80
CA THR A 147 -6.24 1.32 -1.95
C THR A 147 -6.82 2.42 -2.81
N THR A 148 -7.63 3.29 -2.22
CA THR A 148 -8.43 4.25 -2.97
C THR A 148 -8.33 5.68 -2.45
N MET A 149 -7.67 5.92 -1.30
CA MET A 149 -7.72 7.16 -0.53
C MET A 149 -9.16 7.55 -0.15
N TYR A 150 -10.04 6.55 0.00
CA TYR A 150 -11.48 6.76 0.15
C TYR A 150 -11.84 7.73 1.27
N GLY A 151 -11.16 7.60 2.42
CA GLY A 151 -11.41 8.43 3.58
C GLY A 151 -11.19 9.92 3.33
N VAL A 152 -10.14 10.26 2.59
CA VAL A 152 -9.83 11.67 2.26
C VAL A 152 -10.72 12.16 1.12
N ASP A 153 -10.93 11.37 0.07
CA ASP A 153 -11.71 11.77 -1.10
C ASP A 153 -13.21 11.98 -0.78
N HIS A 154 -13.72 11.36 0.30
CA HIS A 154 -15.14 11.41 0.70
C HIS A 154 -15.37 12.08 2.05
N MET A 155 -14.35 12.75 2.61
CA MET A 155 -14.53 13.50 3.85
C MET A 155 -15.51 14.66 3.67
N GLU A 156 -16.19 15.02 4.76
CA GLU A 156 -17.14 16.12 4.75
C GLU A 156 -16.43 17.49 4.67
N ASP A 157 -17.02 18.43 3.92
CA ASP A 157 -16.51 19.80 3.86
C ASP A 157 -16.52 20.46 5.25
N GLY A 158 -15.42 21.10 5.61
CA GLY A 158 -15.30 21.79 6.89
C GLY A 158 -15.18 20.87 8.10
N LEU A 159 -14.87 19.61 7.89
CA LEU A 159 -14.67 18.60 8.92
C LEU A 159 -13.54 18.97 9.87
N LEU A 160 -12.41 19.41 9.34
CA LEU A 160 -11.20 19.78 10.08
C LEU A 160 -11.23 21.25 10.46
N LYS A 161 -10.73 21.55 11.66
CA LYS A 161 -10.64 22.90 12.23
C LYS A 161 -9.19 23.39 12.34
N GLY A 162 -8.23 22.51 12.04
CA GLY A 162 -6.81 22.80 12.16
C GLY A 162 -6.34 23.92 11.24
N ASP A 163 -5.59 24.88 11.79
CA ASP A 163 -4.84 25.88 11.02
C ASP A 163 -3.55 25.32 10.44
N ILE A 164 -3.05 24.25 11.06
CA ILE A 164 -1.82 23.55 10.68
C ILE A 164 -2.16 22.06 10.61
N LEU A 165 -1.86 21.44 9.47
CA LEU A 165 -1.95 19.99 9.33
C LEU A 165 -0.53 19.42 9.26
N LEU A 166 -0.27 18.44 10.12
CA LEU A 166 0.95 17.62 10.13
C LEU A 166 0.56 16.21 9.70
N ASN A 167 0.88 15.88 8.44
CA ASN A 167 0.81 14.52 7.97
C ASN A 167 2.05 13.78 8.48
N LEU A 168 1.85 12.65 9.17
CA LEU A 168 2.91 11.86 9.79
C LEU A 168 3.32 10.65 8.94
N ASP A 169 2.68 10.49 7.80
CA ASP A 169 2.93 9.45 6.82
C ASP A 169 4.11 9.83 5.91
N ASN A 170 5.30 9.88 6.50
CA ASN A 170 6.54 10.18 5.80
C ASN A 170 7.61 9.13 6.10
N GLU A 171 8.08 8.45 5.07
CA GLU A 171 9.09 7.39 5.17
C GLU A 171 10.54 7.90 5.19
N THR A 172 10.78 9.18 4.88
CA THR A 172 12.13 9.72 4.79
C THR A 172 12.58 10.32 6.10
N HIS A 173 13.53 9.66 6.76
CA HIS A 173 14.06 10.11 8.05
C HIS A 173 14.74 11.47 7.95
N GLY A 174 14.35 12.39 8.84
CA GLY A 174 14.98 13.71 8.97
C GLY A 174 14.57 14.75 7.92
N GLU A 175 13.57 14.46 7.10
CA GLU A 175 13.01 15.37 6.10
C GLU A 175 11.63 15.89 6.50
N LEU A 176 11.38 17.16 6.23
CA LEU A 176 10.07 17.78 6.33
C LEU A 176 9.59 18.16 4.93
N MET A 177 8.56 17.45 4.43
CA MET A 177 7.97 17.74 3.14
C MET A 177 6.91 18.83 3.26
N VAL A 178 7.02 19.88 2.45
CA VAL A 178 6.10 21.04 2.44
C VAL A 178 5.25 21.11 1.16
N GLY A 179 5.16 20.02 0.43
CA GLY A 179 4.37 19.89 -0.80
C GLY A 179 4.15 18.43 -1.14
N SER A 180 3.24 18.17 -2.08
CA SER A 180 2.94 16.83 -2.58
C SER A 180 2.95 16.77 -4.10
N ALA A 181 3.25 15.58 -4.64
CA ALA A 181 3.04 15.30 -6.05
C ALA A 181 1.54 15.04 -6.32
N GLY A 182 1.11 15.34 -7.52
CA GLY A 182 -0.20 14.91 -8.02
C GLY A 182 -0.11 13.61 -8.80
N GLY A 183 -1.22 12.90 -8.91
CA GLY A 183 -1.33 11.68 -9.70
C GLY A 183 -2.61 11.63 -10.51
N VAL A 184 -2.60 10.83 -11.57
CA VAL A 184 -3.78 10.53 -12.39
C VAL A 184 -3.83 9.03 -12.61
N ASN A 185 -4.99 8.44 -12.31
CA ASN A 185 -5.29 7.04 -12.67
C ASN A 185 -5.97 7.03 -14.05
N LEU A 186 -5.42 6.27 -14.98
CA LEU A 186 -5.99 6.04 -16.28
C LEU A 186 -6.40 4.59 -16.43
N THR A 187 -7.69 4.36 -16.70
CA THR A 187 -8.20 3.04 -17.08
C THR A 187 -8.54 3.07 -18.56
N ALA A 188 -7.96 2.15 -19.33
CA ALA A 188 -8.29 1.95 -20.74
C ALA A 188 -9.03 0.63 -20.92
N GLU A 189 -10.24 0.70 -21.48
CA GLU A 189 -11.05 -0.47 -21.80
C GLU A 189 -11.11 -0.63 -23.31
N LEU A 190 -10.83 -1.83 -23.79
CA LEU A 190 -10.86 -2.17 -25.20
C LEU A 190 -11.78 -3.34 -25.46
N GLU A 191 -12.83 -3.12 -26.22
CA GLU A 191 -13.69 -4.21 -26.68
C GLU A 191 -13.06 -4.89 -27.91
N PHE A 192 -12.98 -6.21 -27.89
CA PHE A 192 -12.48 -6.99 -29.01
C PHE A 192 -13.33 -8.25 -29.22
N LYS A 193 -13.31 -8.77 -30.46
CA LYS A 193 -13.96 -10.02 -30.80
C LYS A 193 -13.00 -11.18 -30.65
N THR A 194 -13.42 -12.20 -29.92
CA THR A 194 -12.69 -13.47 -29.87
C THR A 194 -12.99 -14.32 -31.09
N VAL A 195 -11.97 -15.02 -31.58
CA VAL A 195 -12.08 -16.01 -32.65
C VAL A 195 -11.55 -17.35 -32.15
N ALA A 196 -12.06 -18.44 -32.72
CA ALA A 196 -11.52 -19.75 -32.42
C ALA A 196 -10.09 -19.89 -33.01
N PRO A 197 -9.17 -20.59 -32.34
CA PRO A 197 -7.88 -20.94 -32.95
C PRO A 197 -8.09 -21.85 -34.18
N GLU A 198 -7.14 -21.82 -35.11
CA GLU A 198 -7.13 -22.74 -36.23
C GLU A 198 -6.86 -24.19 -35.77
N ALA A 199 -7.22 -25.18 -36.59
CA ALA A 199 -7.15 -26.59 -36.20
C ALA A 199 -5.73 -27.06 -35.82
N ASP A 200 -4.71 -26.47 -36.46
CA ASP A 200 -3.29 -26.84 -36.27
C ASP A 200 -2.57 -25.91 -35.29
N ASP A 201 -3.24 -24.89 -34.75
CA ASP A 201 -2.63 -23.97 -33.79
C ASP A 201 -2.24 -24.69 -32.48
N LYS A 202 -1.15 -24.23 -31.90
CA LYS A 202 -0.67 -24.61 -30.58
C LYS A 202 -0.81 -23.45 -29.62
N ALA A 203 -1.16 -23.76 -28.39
CA ALA A 203 -1.13 -22.80 -27.31
C ALA A 203 0.31 -22.74 -26.73
N VAL A 204 0.84 -21.55 -26.64
CA VAL A 204 2.14 -21.27 -26.02
C VAL A 204 1.93 -20.26 -24.89
N ARG A 205 2.47 -20.57 -23.72
CA ARG A 205 2.46 -19.68 -22.56
C ARG A 205 3.84 -19.07 -22.41
N ILE A 206 3.90 -17.74 -22.38
CA ILE A 206 5.12 -16.97 -22.11
C ILE A 206 4.95 -16.36 -20.71
N VAL A 207 5.94 -16.59 -19.84
CA VAL A 207 5.95 -16.07 -18.46
C VAL A 207 7.21 -15.25 -18.26
N LEU A 208 7.03 -13.99 -17.91
CA LEU A 208 8.09 -13.09 -17.48
C LEU A 208 8.02 -12.97 -15.96
N HIS A 209 9.11 -13.28 -15.26
CA HIS A 209 9.14 -13.25 -13.80
C HIS A 209 10.54 -12.91 -13.27
N GLY A 210 10.63 -12.68 -11.96
CA GLY A 210 11.91 -12.43 -11.28
C GLY A 210 12.38 -10.99 -11.36
N LEU A 211 11.56 -10.06 -11.84
CA LEU A 211 11.89 -8.63 -11.84
C LEU A 211 11.82 -8.06 -10.43
N ARG A 212 12.51 -6.94 -10.22
CA ARG A 212 12.64 -6.29 -8.91
C ARG A 212 11.32 -5.69 -8.41
N GLY A 213 10.54 -5.08 -9.31
CA GLY A 213 9.35 -4.33 -8.96
C GLY A 213 9.69 -3.05 -8.19
N GLY A 214 8.68 -2.43 -7.57
CA GLY A 214 8.85 -1.23 -6.77
C GLY A 214 7.61 -0.35 -6.75
N HIS A 215 7.67 0.73 -5.97
CA HIS A 215 6.61 1.72 -5.92
C HIS A 215 6.63 2.59 -7.18
N SER A 216 5.46 2.77 -7.81
CA SER A 216 5.33 3.51 -9.08
C SER A 216 5.59 5.02 -8.97
N GLY A 217 5.59 5.56 -7.77
CA GLY A 217 5.94 6.95 -7.48
C GLY A 217 7.38 7.10 -7.03
N LEU A 218 7.77 6.46 -5.93
CA LEU A 218 9.07 6.65 -5.28
C LEU A 218 10.24 6.08 -6.09
N GLU A 219 10.01 4.96 -6.80
CA GLU A 219 11.08 4.21 -7.45
C GLU A 219 10.96 4.16 -8.98
N ILE A 220 10.03 4.93 -9.54
CA ILE A 220 9.81 4.99 -11.01
C ILE A 220 11.03 5.54 -11.76
N ASN A 221 11.81 6.41 -11.13
CA ASN A 221 13.02 7.01 -11.68
C ASN A 221 14.27 6.12 -11.59
N GLU A 222 14.17 4.96 -10.94
CA GLU A 222 15.28 4.02 -10.81
C GLU A 222 15.47 3.12 -12.05
N GLY A 223 14.63 3.29 -13.09
CA GLY A 223 14.72 2.48 -14.30
C GLY A 223 14.35 1.01 -14.12
N ARG A 224 13.54 0.69 -13.09
CA ARG A 224 13.12 -0.69 -12.84
C ARG A 224 12.25 -1.24 -13.95
N ALA A 225 12.55 -2.46 -14.40
CA ALA A 225 11.80 -3.10 -15.47
C ALA A 225 10.35 -3.39 -15.08
N ASN A 226 9.42 -3.09 -16.00
CA ASN A 226 8.00 -3.36 -15.86
C ASN A 226 7.65 -4.62 -16.66
N ALA A 227 7.17 -5.67 -15.99
CA ALA A 227 6.88 -6.96 -16.60
C ALA A 227 5.84 -6.86 -17.74
N ASN A 228 4.79 -6.08 -17.55
CA ASN A 228 3.78 -5.89 -18.61
C ASN A 228 4.37 -5.22 -19.85
N LYS A 229 5.18 -4.17 -19.67
CA LYS A 229 5.80 -3.44 -20.77
C LYS A 229 6.76 -4.34 -21.57
N ASN A 230 7.56 -5.13 -20.88
CA ASN A 230 8.53 -6.00 -21.52
C ASN A 230 7.87 -7.21 -22.20
N LEU A 231 6.90 -7.85 -21.55
CA LEU A 231 6.12 -8.92 -22.17
C LEU A 231 5.34 -8.43 -23.39
N ALA A 232 4.83 -7.18 -23.37
CA ALA A 232 4.11 -6.61 -24.50
C ALA A 232 4.98 -6.46 -25.76
N ARG A 233 6.28 -6.17 -25.61
CA ARG A 233 7.24 -6.12 -26.73
C ARG A 233 7.41 -7.52 -27.35
N VAL A 234 7.58 -8.53 -26.51
CA VAL A 234 7.72 -9.93 -26.95
C VAL A 234 6.44 -10.41 -27.67
N VAL A 235 5.27 -10.12 -27.10
CA VAL A 235 3.98 -10.50 -27.70
C VAL A 235 3.72 -9.76 -29.00
N ALA A 236 4.07 -8.47 -29.08
CA ALA A 236 3.94 -7.71 -30.33
C ALA A 236 4.82 -8.28 -31.45
N ASP A 237 6.04 -8.69 -31.14
CA ASP A 237 6.92 -9.38 -32.09
C ASP A 237 6.35 -10.75 -32.52
N ALA A 238 5.83 -11.52 -31.55
CA ALA A 238 5.19 -12.81 -31.83
C ALA A 238 3.98 -12.65 -32.79
N ILE A 239 3.18 -11.63 -32.61
CA ILE A 239 2.04 -11.33 -33.50
C ILE A 239 2.51 -10.90 -34.88
N ALA A 240 3.54 -10.05 -34.97
CA ALA A 240 4.03 -9.51 -36.23
C ALA A 240 4.75 -10.54 -37.10
N ASN A 241 5.55 -11.44 -36.49
CA ASN A 241 6.50 -12.28 -37.20
C ASN A 241 6.21 -13.80 -37.16
N PHE A 242 5.32 -14.25 -36.25
CA PHE A 242 5.04 -15.67 -36.04
C PHE A 242 3.55 -16.03 -36.18
N GLU A 243 2.73 -15.13 -36.72
CA GLU A 243 1.27 -15.30 -36.86
C GLU A 243 0.55 -15.63 -35.56
N ALA A 244 1.11 -15.18 -34.41
CA ALA A 244 0.54 -15.42 -33.12
C ALA A 244 -0.72 -14.57 -32.88
N ARG A 245 -1.65 -15.11 -32.09
CA ARG A 245 -2.84 -14.41 -31.61
C ARG A 245 -2.88 -14.46 -30.09
N LEU A 246 -3.17 -13.33 -29.44
CA LEU A 246 -3.28 -13.26 -27.99
C LEU A 246 -4.60 -13.89 -27.52
N ALA A 247 -4.49 -14.86 -26.63
CA ALA A 247 -5.63 -15.53 -26.01
C ALA A 247 -5.89 -15.06 -24.58
N GLU A 248 -4.83 -14.87 -23.78
CA GLU A 248 -4.94 -14.46 -22.39
C GLU A 248 -3.75 -13.58 -21.99
N TRP A 249 -3.99 -12.62 -21.10
CA TRP A 249 -2.96 -11.78 -20.50
C TRP A 249 -3.23 -11.59 -19.02
N LYS A 250 -2.18 -11.73 -18.20
CA LYS A 250 -2.19 -11.42 -16.76
C LYS A 250 -0.90 -10.73 -16.38
N GLY A 251 -0.97 -9.65 -15.61
CA GLY A 251 0.21 -9.00 -15.07
C GLY A 251 -0.13 -7.77 -14.26
N GLY A 252 0.55 -7.63 -13.12
CA GLY A 252 0.26 -6.59 -12.15
C GLY A 252 -1.03 -6.84 -11.38
N ASN A 253 -1.00 -6.57 -10.08
CA ASN A 253 -2.15 -6.71 -9.20
C ASN A 253 -2.45 -5.44 -8.39
N MET A 254 -1.52 -4.47 -8.41
CA MET A 254 -1.64 -3.20 -7.71
C MET A 254 -1.28 -2.05 -8.65
N ARG A 255 -2.12 -1.01 -8.68
CA ARG A 255 -1.93 0.16 -9.57
C ARG A 255 -0.70 0.99 -9.23
N ASN A 256 -0.31 1.02 -7.95
CA ASN A 256 0.85 1.76 -7.43
C ASN A 256 2.13 0.93 -7.35
N ALA A 257 2.13 -0.29 -7.89
CA ALA A 257 3.31 -1.16 -7.92
C ALA A 257 3.78 -1.43 -9.36
N ILE A 258 5.09 -1.31 -9.59
CA ILE A 258 5.73 -1.72 -10.85
C ILE A 258 5.62 -3.25 -10.95
N PRO A 259 4.95 -3.81 -11.99
CA PRO A 259 4.73 -5.25 -12.10
C PRO A 259 6.04 -6.05 -12.17
N ARG A 260 6.16 -7.05 -11.30
CA ARG A 260 7.32 -7.96 -11.23
C ARG A 260 7.17 -9.17 -12.13
N GLU A 261 5.94 -9.50 -12.48
CA GLU A 261 5.56 -10.70 -13.21
C GLU A 261 4.45 -10.38 -14.19
N ALA A 262 4.48 -11.04 -15.33
CA ALA A 262 3.41 -11.02 -16.31
C ALA A 262 3.40 -12.33 -17.10
N GLU A 263 2.24 -12.74 -17.57
CA GLU A 263 2.10 -13.90 -18.44
C GLU A 263 1.14 -13.62 -19.60
N ALA A 264 1.41 -14.25 -20.73
CA ALA A 264 0.55 -14.24 -21.89
C ALA A 264 0.38 -15.67 -22.42
N VAL A 265 -0.83 -15.99 -22.85
CA VAL A 265 -1.11 -17.21 -23.63
C VAL A 265 -1.39 -16.78 -25.06
N LEU A 266 -0.62 -17.34 -25.98
CA LEU A 266 -0.74 -17.14 -27.42
C LEU A 266 -1.19 -18.43 -28.10
N THR A 267 -1.89 -18.28 -29.22
CA THR A 267 -2.11 -19.37 -30.19
C THR A 267 -1.39 -19.03 -31.49
N LEU A 268 -0.71 -20.00 -32.09
CA LEU A 268 0.02 -19.82 -33.34
C LEU A 268 0.19 -21.14 -34.09
N PRO A 269 0.49 -21.12 -35.43
CA PRO A 269 0.77 -22.31 -36.19
C PRO A 269 1.86 -23.17 -35.58
N ALA A 270 1.66 -24.49 -35.57
CA ALA A 270 2.57 -25.44 -34.94
C ALA A 270 4.03 -25.31 -35.43
N GLU A 271 4.21 -25.02 -36.72
CA GLU A 271 5.53 -24.82 -37.35
C GLU A 271 6.29 -23.62 -36.83
N ASN A 272 5.60 -22.58 -36.33
CA ASN A 272 6.22 -21.36 -35.83
C ASN A 272 6.64 -21.45 -34.35
N VAL A 273 6.23 -22.47 -33.62
CA VAL A 273 6.46 -22.59 -32.16
C VAL A 273 7.98 -22.64 -31.83
N ALA A 274 8.75 -23.41 -32.58
CA ALA A 274 10.19 -23.54 -32.32
C ALA A 274 10.94 -22.23 -32.59
N ALA A 275 10.60 -21.55 -33.69
CA ALA A 275 11.21 -20.28 -34.06
C ALA A 275 10.83 -19.15 -33.07
N LEU A 276 9.57 -19.09 -32.62
CA LEU A 276 9.14 -18.16 -31.55
C LEU A 276 9.94 -18.39 -30.27
N LYS A 277 10.09 -19.64 -29.85
CA LYS A 277 10.84 -19.96 -28.63
C LYS A 277 12.29 -19.48 -28.71
N GLU A 278 12.97 -19.72 -29.83
CA GLU A 278 14.34 -19.27 -30.05
C GLU A 278 14.44 -17.74 -30.06
N ALA A 279 13.47 -17.03 -30.70
CA ALA A 279 13.43 -15.58 -30.73
C ALA A 279 13.25 -14.99 -29.32
N VAL A 280 12.32 -15.52 -28.52
CA VAL A 280 12.07 -15.07 -27.15
C VAL A 280 13.30 -15.25 -26.28
N GLU A 281 13.96 -16.42 -26.34
CA GLU A 281 15.16 -16.71 -25.53
C GLU A 281 16.33 -15.81 -25.93
N THR A 282 16.49 -15.49 -27.20
CA THR A 282 17.59 -14.65 -27.72
C THR A 282 17.37 -13.17 -27.42
N GLU A 283 16.18 -12.67 -27.65
CA GLU A 283 15.82 -11.25 -27.46
C GLU A 283 15.84 -10.90 -25.96
N TRP A 284 15.31 -11.77 -25.12
CA TRP A 284 15.32 -11.61 -23.68
C TRP A 284 16.74 -11.53 -23.09
N GLN A 285 17.65 -12.36 -23.58
CA GLN A 285 19.05 -12.31 -23.13
C GLN A 285 19.77 -11.02 -23.54
N ARG A 286 19.39 -10.42 -24.66
CA ARG A 286 19.93 -9.14 -25.11
C ARG A 286 19.40 -7.98 -24.29
N ASP A 287 18.10 -7.93 -24.05
CA ASP A 287 17.44 -6.82 -23.36
C ASP A 287 17.76 -6.77 -21.85
N LEU A 288 18.05 -7.92 -21.22
CA LEU A 288 18.53 -7.98 -19.84
C LEU A 288 19.92 -7.37 -19.61
N VAL A 289 20.71 -7.18 -20.66
CA VAL A 289 22.06 -6.58 -20.57
C VAL A 289 21.97 -5.05 -20.68
N ASP A 290 20.89 -4.54 -21.25
CA ASP A 290 20.70 -3.10 -21.53
C ASP A 290 19.75 -2.38 -20.53
N GLU A 291 19.09 -3.11 -19.61
CA GLU A 291 18.26 -2.61 -18.50
C GLU A 291 18.80 -3.03 -17.12
#